data_446554163da6cdf7f8d37f137ba2a4a9
#
_entry.id   446554163da6cdf7f8d37f137ba2a4a9
#
_cell.length_a   1.000
_cell.length_b   1.000
_cell.length_c   1.000
_cell.angle_alpha   90.00
_cell.angle_beta   90.00
_cell.angle_gamma   90.00
#
_symmetry.space_group_name_H-M   'P 1'
#
loop_
_entity.id
_entity.type
_entity.pdbx_description
1 polymer ?
#
loop_
_entity_poly.entity_id
_entity_poly.type
_entity_poly.pdbx_seq_one_letter_code
_entity_poly.pdbx_strand_id
1 'polypeptide(L)'
;MSDQLEKSNPAVGAATPAPAFRPLRTWPAVLLVVLMFLMRFGPSFLEGGLSQYWMIAVFGPLLACLLLLLWWVLASRATWRERLFGCLGVIGSLIAVVTLVDPTMRGPGTTYLTLPMGMVLFALGAAALRLQRPAPRTGGILLLTFAGFGFSLLLRNEGMTGGYALGTHWRWTPSSEDLLLAKNNRPAAAPPALSATASSAGAITNAEWPGFRGADRAAHSRGPQIATNWAAQPPRQLWKIPVGPGWSSFAVGGQRLFTQEQRGPRETVVCYDAGTGAEVWQQQLAARLDDPLGGPGPRATPTLARGGLFLTGATGNFQRLNPATGEVVWKQDLTTVAGRKAPMWGFAASPLVVGDVVVVFAGGPDGKGVLAFDLATGALRWSAAAGNDSYSSPQLSTLLGGEVILMLSNDGLVALDPANGSVGLNYEWKFMNYRALQPCVIGDDTVLLPTGMSAGTRAIRLTKTKGGLAARELWTSRSLKPDFTDLVAYQGFAFGIDGGLFTCIDLQTGERKWRGGRYGQGQVLLLENSGLLLIAAEDGRVVLLRAEGNESVEVASFSALTGKTWNHPVVVGDRLYVRNSQEAAAYQLPLAAAPPAVAK
;
A
#
# COMPACT_ATOMS: atom_id res chain seq x y z
N MET A 1 -103.01 -20.94 36.62
CA MET A 1 -101.91 -20.94 37.59
C MET A 1 -100.71 -21.48 36.87
N SER A 2 -99.92 -20.63 36.37
CA SER A 2 -98.81 -20.87 35.47
C SER A 2 -97.56 -20.36 36.13
N ASP A 3 -96.61 -21.22 36.40
CA ASP A 3 -95.30 -20.91 36.90
C ASP A 3 -94.36 -20.73 35.73
N GLN A 4 -93.77 -19.57 35.60
CA GLN A 4 -92.74 -19.21 34.62
C GLN A 4 -91.37 -19.57 35.23
N LEU A 5 -90.69 -20.54 34.62
CA LEU A 5 -89.31 -20.82 34.90
C LEU A 5 -88.42 -19.90 34.05
N GLU A 6 -87.77 -18.94 34.71
CA GLU A 6 -86.80 -18.06 34.19
C GLU A 6 -85.44 -18.81 33.98
N LYS A 7 -85.05 -19.08 32.76
CA LYS A 7 -83.74 -19.65 32.42
C LYS A 7 -82.65 -18.59 32.50
N SER A 8 -81.85 -18.61 33.55
CA SER A 8 -80.61 -17.83 33.62
C SER A 8 -79.61 -18.28 32.57
N ASN A 9 -79.27 -17.36 31.67
CA ASN A 9 -78.21 -17.52 30.69
C ASN A 9 -76.83 -17.42 31.41
N PRO A 10 -75.87 -18.36 31.26
CA PRO A 10 -74.52 -18.19 31.81
C PRO A 10 -73.82 -17.07 31.08
N ALA A 11 -73.31 -16.10 31.81
CA ALA A 11 -72.47 -15.01 31.31
C ALA A 11 -71.28 -15.55 30.49
N VAL A 12 -71.26 -15.18 29.22
CA VAL A 12 -70.06 -15.38 28.34
C VAL A 12 -68.90 -14.61 28.98
N GLY A 13 -67.95 -15.34 29.53
CA GLY A 13 -66.73 -14.79 30.10
C GLY A 13 -66.03 -13.86 29.07
N ALA A 14 -65.93 -12.59 29.39
CA ALA A 14 -65.19 -11.62 28.63
C ALA A 14 -63.72 -12.10 28.49
N ALA A 15 -63.34 -12.48 27.28
CA ALA A 15 -61.96 -12.80 26.97
C ALA A 15 -61.08 -11.60 27.34
N THR A 16 -60.18 -11.76 28.30
CA THR A 16 -59.18 -10.77 28.67
C THR A 16 -58.44 -10.31 27.39
N PRO A 17 -58.42 -9.03 27.04
CA PRO A 17 -57.74 -8.58 25.84
C PRO A 17 -56.28 -8.97 25.95
N ALA A 18 -55.76 -9.67 24.91
CA ALA A 18 -54.37 -10.03 24.83
C ALA A 18 -53.49 -8.75 24.99
N PRO A 19 -52.42 -8.80 25.79
CA PRO A 19 -51.64 -7.62 26.10
C PRO A 19 -51.14 -7.00 24.79
N ALA A 20 -51.55 -5.75 24.51
CA ALA A 20 -51.13 -5.01 23.33
C ALA A 20 -49.63 -4.76 23.41
N PHE A 21 -48.85 -5.46 22.58
CA PHE A 21 -47.40 -5.22 22.50
C PHE A 21 -47.15 -3.86 21.84
N ARG A 22 -46.08 -3.16 22.30
CA ARG A 22 -45.72 -1.86 21.76
C ARG A 22 -44.83 -2.05 20.49
N PRO A 23 -45.11 -1.33 19.40
CA PRO A 23 -44.24 -1.33 18.23
C PRO A 23 -42.86 -0.73 18.55
N LEU A 24 -41.82 -1.22 17.90
CA LEU A 24 -40.48 -0.67 18.08
C LEU A 24 -40.39 0.78 17.54
N ARG A 25 -39.63 1.62 18.23
CA ARG A 25 -39.27 2.96 17.76
C ARG A 25 -38.08 2.85 16.84
N THR A 26 -38.27 2.74 15.53
CA THR A 26 -37.21 2.38 14.57
C THR A 26 -36.59 3.56 13.86
N TRP A 27 -37.19 4.76 13.89
CA TRP A 27 -36.62 5.93 13.20
C TRP A 27 -35.18 6.29 13.63
N PRO A 28 -34.75 6.16 14.93
CA PRO A 28 -33.37 6.43 15.28
C PRO A 28 -32.38 5.42 14.66
N ALA A 29 -32.78 4.13 14.57
CA ALA A 29 -31.95 3.12 13.93
C ALA A 29 -31.74 3.39 12.45
N VAL A 30 -32.80 3.79 11.73
CA VAL A 30 -32.71 4.17 10.31
C VAL A 30 -31.79 5.38 10.14
N LEU A 31 -31.93 6.40 11.00
CA LEU A 31 -31.07 7.58 10.98
C LEU A 31 -29.59 7.20 11.20
N LEU A 32 -29.30 6.30 12.17
CA LEU A 32 -27.94 5.83 12.45
C LEU A 32 -27.35 5.06 11.26
N VAL A 33 -28.15 4.26 10.54
CA VAL A 33 -27.72 3.58 9.31
C VAL A 33 -27.38 4.61 8.22
N VAL A 34 -28.23 5.61 7.99
CA VAL A 34 -27.95 6.69 7.04
C VAL A 34 -26.65 7.43 7.41
N LEU A 35 -26.49 7.76 8.70
CA LEU A 35 -25.29 8.42 9.20
C LEU A 35 -24.05 7.54 9.02
N MET A 36 -24.16 6.22 9.23
CA MET A 36 -23.09 5.26 8.97
C MET A 36 -22.61 5.33 7.51
N PHE A 37 -23.54 5.32 6.55
CA PHE A 37 -23.20 5.46 5.12
C PHE A 37 -22.60 6.83 4.81
N LEU A 38 -23.12 7.90 5.36
CA LEU A 38 -22.57 9.24 5.17
C LEU A 38 -21.16 9.36 5.73
N MET A 39 -20.89 8.82 6.91
CA MET A 39 -19.54 8.82 7.49
C MET A 39 -18.58 7.96 6.69
N ARG A 40 -19.02 6.83 6.13
CA ARG A 40 -18.17 5.94 5.34
C ARG A 40 -17.81 6.49 3.96
N PHE A 41 -18.77 7.06 3.25
CA PHE A 41 -18.63 7.43 1.84
C PHE A 41 -18.58 8.95 1.62
N GLY A 42 -19.18 9.75 2.52
CA GLY A 42 -19.20 11.21 2.41
C GLY A 42 -17.82 11.86 2.26
N PRO A 43 -16.79 11.43 3.02
CA PRO A 43 -15.42 11.96 2.87
C PRO A 43 -14.86 11.90 1.46
N SER A 44 -15.28 10.94 0.63
CA SER A 44 -14.81 10.80 -0.76
C SER A 44 -15.24 11.97 -1.66
N PHE A 45 -16.29 12.69 -1.28
CA PHE A 45 -16.85 13.82 -2.03
C PHE A 45 -16.33 15.18 -1.53
N LEU A 46 -15.60 15.20 -0.41
CA LEU A 46 -15.05 16.43 0.15
C LEU A 46 -13.67 16.74 -0.43
N GLU A 47 -13.31 18.03 -0.45
CA GLU A 47 -11.96 18.47 -0.76
C GLU A 47 -10.99 17.94 0.31
N GLY A 48 -9.90 17.28 -0.12
CA GLY A 48 -9.01 16.54 0.77
C GLY A 48 -9.28 15.02 0.84
N GLY A 49 -10.47 14.59 0.42
CA GLY A 49 -10.82 13.18 0.26
C GLY A 49 -10.67 12.32 1.51
N LEU A 50 -10.53 11.03 1.30
CA LEU A 50 -10.41 10.04 2.38
C LEU A 50 -9.14 10.21 3.22
N SER A 51 -8.02 10.65 2.64
CA SER A 51 -6.76 10.82 3.38
C SER A 51 -6.87 11.87 4.51
N GLN A 52 -7.66 12.92 4.29
CA GLN A 52 -7.89 13.95 5.31
C GLN A 52 -8.91 13.52 6.37
N TYR A 53 -9.95 12.81 5.97
CA TYR A 53 -11.09 12.44 6.82
C TYR A 53 -11.14 10.93 7.13
N TRP A 54 -10.00 10.24 7.01
CA TRP A 54 -9.93 8.80 7.19
C TRP A 54 -10.49 8.33 8.55
N MET A 55 -10.25 9.10 9.61
CA MET A 55 -10.80 8.76 10.94
C MET A 55 -12.33 8.69 10.94
N ILE A 56 -12.99 9.61 10.24
CA ILE A 56 -14.45 9.61 10.12
C ILE A 56 -14.92 8.39 9.30
N ALA A 57 -14.24 8.13 8.18
CA ALA A 57 -14.59 7.02 7.30
C ALA A 57 -14.37 5.63 7.94
N VAL A 58 -13.38 5.53 8.85
CA VAL A 58 -13.00 4.28 9.52
C VAL A 58 -13.77 4.09 10.82
N PHE A 59 -13.72 5.06 11.73
CA PHE A 59 -14.29 4.94 13.07
C PHE A 59 -15.76 5.35 13.17
N GLY A 60 -16.23 6.20 12.24
CA GLY A 60 -17.64 6.62 12.22
C GLY A 60 -18.63 5.47 12.10
N PRO A 61 -18.47 4.52 11.16
CA PRO A 61 -19.32 3.33 11.08
C PRO A 61 -19.29 2.48 12.34
N LEU A 62 -18.14 2.33 13.00
CA LEU A 62 -18.01 1.56 14.25
C LEU A 62 -18.75 2.24 15.40
N LEU A 63 -18.64 3.57 15.48
CA LEU A 63 -19.41 4.37 16.43
C LEU A 63 -20.92 4.22 16.18
N ALA A 64 -21.36 4.25 14.93
CA ALA A 64 -22.77 4.04 14.58
C ALA A 64 -23.26 2.63 14.97
N CYS A 65 -22.43 1.58 14.81
CA CYS A 65 -22.74 0.24 15.29
C CYS A 65 -22.94 0.21 16.80
N LEU A 66 -22.07 0.85 17.57
CA LEU A 66 -22.21 0.99 19.01
C LEU A 66 -23.49 1.74 19.40
N LEU A 67 -23.77 2.86 18.72
CA LEU A 67 -24.99 3.64 18.95
C LEU A 67 -26.27 2.86 18.59
N LEU A 68 -26.24 1.96 17.61
CA LEU A 68 -27.34 1.05 17.30
C LEU A 68 -27.60 0.06 18.43
N LEU A 69 -26.56 -0.49 19.07
CA LEU A 69 -26.73 -1.35 20.26
C LEU A 69 -27.26 -0.54 21.44
N LEU A 70 -26.76 0.66 21.67
CA LEU A 70 -27.26 1.56 22.72
C LEU A 70 -28.74 1.93 22.48
N TRP A 71 -29.09 2.27 21.22
CA TRP A 71 -30.51 2.49 20.86
C TRP A 71 -31.37 1.26 21.16
N TRP A 72 -30.89 0.07 20.81
CA TRP A 72 -31.65 -1.18 21.11
C TRP A 72 -31.94 -1.34 22.58
N VAL A 73 -30.96 -1.11 23.44
CA VAL A 73 -31.07 -1.25 24.90
C VAL A 73 -31.90 -0.13 25.53
N LEU A 74 -31.73 1.12 25.10
CA LEU A 74 -32.26 2.30 25.81
C LEU A 74 -33.53 2.86 25.19
N ALA A 75 -33.68 2.86 23.86
CA ALA A 75 -34.68 3.66 23.16
C ALA A 75 -35.60 2.91 22.19
N SER A 76 -35.36 1.61 21.93
CA SER A 76 -36.11 0.80 20.95
C SER A 76 -37.56 0.53 21.29
N ARG A 77 -37.94 0.65 22.56
CA ARG A 77 -39.25 0.16 23.15
C ARG A 77 -39.38 -1.37 23.14
N ALA A 78 -38.30 -2.10 22.91
CA ALA A 78 -38.28 -3.55 23.07
C ALA A 78 -38.50 -3.95 24.55
N THR A 79 -39.08 -5.11 24.78
CA THR A 79 -39.19 -5.68 26.13
C THR A 79 -37.81 -6.01 26.66
N TRP A 80 -37.66 -6.14 28.02
CA TRP A 80 -36.36 -6.42 28.62
C TRP A 80 -35.74 -7.75 28.12
N ARG A 81 -36.59 -8.75 27.92
CA ARG A 81 -36.17 -10.04 27.33
C ARG A 81 -35.64 -9.88 25.93
N GLU A 82 -36.31 -9.10 25.06
CA GLU A 82 -35.87 -8.83 23.71
C GLU A 82 -34.54 -8.09 23.70
N ARG A 83 -34.34 -7.10 24.60
CA ARG A 83 -33.07 -6.37 24.71
C ARG A 83 -31.93 -7.31 25.06
N LEU A 84 -32.14 -8.18 26.07
CA LEU A 84 -31.12 -9.15 26.49
C LEU A 84 -30.80 -10.15 25.36
N PHE A 85 -31.85 -10.84 24.83
CA PHE A 85 -31.63 -11.83 23.75
C PHE A 85 -31.12 -11.18 22.46
N GLY A 86 -31.51 -9.95 22.14
CA GLY A 86 -30.99 -9.19 21.03
C GLY A 86 -29.49 -8.92 21.17
N CYS A 87 -29.03 -8.41 22.30
CA CYS A 87 -27.62 -8.18 22.55
C CYS A 87 -26.79 -9.47 22.54
N LEU A 88 -27.26 -10.51 23.28
CA LEU A 88 -26.57 -11.81 23.32
C LEU A 88 -26.53 -12.47 21.95
N GLY A 89 -27.61 -12.37 21.17
CA GLY A 89 -27.70 -12.93 19.83
C GLY A 89 -26.78 -12.19 18.84
N VAL A 90 -26.71 -10.87 18.89
CA VAL A 90 -25.76 -10.07 18.07
C VAL A 90 -24.33 -10.45 18.39
N ILE A 91 -23.97 -10.46 19.69
CA ILE A 91 -22.60 -10.79 20.12
C ILE A 91 -22.25 -12.25 19.76
N GLY A 92 -23.14 -13.20 20.08
CA GLY A 92 -22.94 -14.61 19.76
C GLY A 92 -22.81 -14.87 18.25
N SER A 93 -23.65 -14.23 17.43
CA SER A 93 -23.57 -14.30 15.97
C SER A 93 -22.27 -13.75 15.44
N LEU A 94 -21.81 -12.61 15.95
CA LEU A 94 -20.53 -12.00 15.56
C LEU A 94 -19.35 -12.90 15.91
N ILE A 95 -19.29 -13.42 17.14
CA ILE A 95 -18.25 -14.35 17.58
C ILE A 95 -18.24 -15.60 16.68
N ALA A 96 -19.40 -16.21 16.45
CA ALA A 96 -19.51 -17.40 15.59
C ALA A 96 -18.98 -17.12 14.16
N VAL A 97 -19.33 -15.98 13.56
CA VAL A 97 -18.87 -15.65 12.22
C VAL A 97 -17.37 -15.35 12.21
N VAL A 98 -16.84 -14.56 13.16
CA VAL A 98 -15.41 -14.20 13.20
C VAL A 98 -14.50 -15.41 13.41
N THR A 99 -14.98 -16.44 14.10
CA THR A 99 -14.21 -17.69 14.26
C THR A 99 -14.17 -18.53 12.98
N LEU A 100 -15.22 -18.47 12.15
CA LEU A 100 -15.38 -19.29 10.94
C LEU A 100 -14.97 -18.58 9.64
N VAL A 101 -14.85 -17.25 9.67
CA VAL A 101 -14.48 -16.45 8.50
C VAL A 101 -13.06 -16.78 8.04
N ASP A 102 -12.82 -16.58 6.74
CA ASP A 102 -11.46 -16.71 6.16
C ASP A 102 -10.45 -15.90 6.99
N PRO A 103 -9.24 -16.42 7.29
CA PRO A 103 -8.22 -15.69 8.05
C PRO A 103 -7.91 -14.29 7.52
N THR A 104 -7.95 -14.07 6.19
CA THR A 104 -7.72 -12.77 5.55
C THR A 104 -8.82 -11.74 5.84
N MET A 105 -10.02 -12.18 6.21
CA MET A 105 -11.14 -11.31 6.59
C MET A 105 -11.09 -10.87 8.07
N ARG A 106 -10.22 -11.45 8.89
CA ARG A 106 -10.02 -11.02 10.27
C ARG A 106 -9.34 -9.64 10.30
N GLY A 107 -9.65 -8.85 11.31
CA GLY A 107 -9.18 -7.47 11.37
C GLY A 107 -9.98 -6.53 10.43
N PRO A 108 -9.39 -5.95 9.37
CA PRO A 108 -10.09 -5.00 8.50
C PRO A 108 -11.37 -5.54 7.87
N GLY A 109 -11.40 -6.76 7.38
CA GLY A 109 -12.61 -7.38 6.85
C GLY A 109 -13.74 -7.42 7.88
N THR A 110 -13.42 -7.73 9.13
CA THR A 110 -14.38 -7.73 10.23
C THR A 110 -14.88 -6.32 10.55
N THR A 111 -13.99 -5.34 10.65
CA THR A 111 -14.32 -3.97 11.06
C THR A 111 -15.01 -3.15 9.98
N TYR A 112 -14.61 -3.31 8.72
CA TYR A 112 -15.13 -2.49 7.61
C TYR A 112 -16.30 -3.12 6.86
N LEU A 113 -16.49 -4.43 6.94
CA LEU A 113 -17.55 -5.12 6.21
C LEU A 113 -18.46 -5.91 7.14
N THR A 114 -17.93 -6.91 7.88
CA THR A 114 -18.73 -7.84 8.66
C THR A 114 -19.61 -7.10 9.69
N LEU A 115 -18.99 -6.32 10.56
CA LEU A 115 -19.70 -5.64 11.65
C LEU A 115 -20.73 -4.61 11.11
N PRO A 116 -20.40 -3.68 10.20
CA PRO A 116 -21.38 -2.76 9.66
C PRO A 116 -22.54 -3.45 8.94
N MET A 117 -22.28 -4.50 8.14
CA MET A 117 -23.30 -5.18 7.36
C MET A 117 -24.32 -5.90 8.24
N GLY A 118 -23.87 -6.62 9.27
CA GLY A 118 -24.76 -7.25 10.22
C GLY A 118 -25.59 -6.24 11.01
N MET A 119 -25.00 -5.11 11.43
CA MET A 119 -25.71 -4.07 12.16
C MET A 119 -26.71 -3.29 11.28
N VAL A 120 -26.43 -3.13 9.99
CA VAL A 120 -27.40 -2.60 9.01
C VAL A 120 -28.60 -3.56 8.92
N LEU A 121 -28.37 -4.86 8.75
CA LEU A 121 -29.47 -5.84 8.69
C LEU A 121 -30.21 -5.99 10.03
N PHE A 122 -29.53 -5.78 11.16
CA PHE A 122 -30.18 -5.67 12.47
C PHE A 122 -31.17 -4.50 12.50
N ALA A 123 -30.76 -3.31 12.07
CA ALA A 123 -31.60 -2.13 12.06
C ALA A 123 -32.76 -2.23 11.05
N LEU A 124 -32.50 -2.76 9.85
CA LEU A 124 -33.52 -3.00 8.83
C LEU A 124 -34.52 -4.08 9.26
N GLY A 125 -34.05 -5.14 9.90
CA GLY A 125 -34.89 -6.18 10.49
C GLY A 125 -35.80 -5.62 11.59
N ALA A 126 -35.26 -4.76 12.46
CA ALA A 126 -36.03 -4.07 13.48
C ALA A 126 -37.11 -3.16 12.88
N ALA A 127 -36.80 -2.47 11.75
CA ALA A 127 -37.76 -1.62 11.04
C ALA A 127 -38.87 -2.45 10.35
N ALA A 128 -38.48 -3.51 9.63
CA ALA A 128 -39.42 -4.38 8.90
C ALA A 128 -40.36 -5.15 9.84
N LEU A 129 -39.83 -5.64 10.94
CA LEU A 129 -40.58 -6.50 11.87
C LEU A 129 -41.19 -5.73 13.07
N ARG A 130 -41.18 -4.39 13.05
CA ARG A 130 -41.55 -3.53 14.19
C ARG A 130 -42.95 -3.79 14.77
N LEU A 131 -43.87 -4.28 13.96
CA LEU A 131 -45.26 -4.56 14.31
C LEU A 131 -45.51 -6.02 14.72
N GLN A 132 -44.52 -6.89 14.60
CA GLN A 132 -44.64 -8.30 14.98
C GLN A 132 -44.60 -8.50 16.51
N ARG A 133 -45.11 -9.65 16.96
CA ARG A 133 -45.01 -10.06 18.36
C ARG A 133 -43.55 -10.20 18.82
N PRO A 134 -43.21 -10.01 20.11
CA PRO A 134 -41.84 -9.97 20.60
C PRO A 134 -40.95 -11.14 20.20
N ALA A 135 -41.40 -12.41 20.38
CA ALA A 135 -40.57 -13.58 20.12
C ALA A 135 -40.23 -13.77 18.61
N PRO A 136 -41.22 -13.84 17.66
CA PRO A 136 -40.90 -13.94 16.25
C PRO A 136 -40.17 -12.71 15.73
N ARG A 137 -40.44 -11.51 16.27
CA ARG A 137 -39.71 -10.28 15.93
C ARG A 137 -38.23 -10.38 16.24
N THR A 138 -37.89 -10.74 17.48
CA THR A 138 -36.49 -10.90 17.91
C THR A 138 -35.79 -12.00 17.13
N GLY A 139 -36.43 -13.16 16.93
CA GLY A 139 -35.88 -14.24 16.11
C GLY A 139 -35.61 -13.83 14.68
N GLY A 140 -36.55 -13.13 14.04
CA GLY A 140 -36.37 -12.63 12.67
C GLY A 140 -35.26 -11.57 12.54
N ILE A 141 -35.16 -10.63 13.52
CA ILE A 141 -34.07 -9.64 13.57
C ILE A 141 -32.73 -10.35 13.69
N LEU A 142 -32.60 -11.31 14.59
CA LEU A 142 -31.34 -12.06 14.80
C LEU A 142 -30.96 -12.90 13.58
N LEU A 143 -31.93 -13.50 12.90
CA LEU A 143 -31.70 -14.24 11.65
C LEU A 143 -31.13 -13.33 10.58
N LEU A 144 -31.70 -12.13 10.36
CA LEU A 144 -31.21 -11.15 9.41
C LEU A 144 -29.82 -10.65 9.82
N THR A 145 -29.58 -10.41 11.10
CA THR A 145 -28.26 -10.00 11.62
C THR A 145 -27.21 -11.08 11.35
N PHE A 146 -27.54 -12.33 11.65
CA PHE A 146 -26.65 -13.46 11.37
C PHE A 146 -26.38 -13.62 9.87
N ALA A 147 -27.38 -13.45 9.01
CA ALA A 147 -27.21 -13.46 7.56
C ALA A 147 -26.27 -12.32 7.11
N GLY A 148 -26.41 -11.11 7.71
CA GLY A 148 -25.52 -9.98 7.41
C GLY A 148 -24.08 -10.22 7.82
N PHE A 149 -23.83 -10.72 9.03
CA PHE A 149 -22.48 -11.13 9.43
C PHE A 149 -21.98 -12.30 8.58
N GLY A 150 -22.84 -13.32 8.37
CA GLY A 150 -22.53 -14.56 7.67
C GLY A 150 -22.16 -14.36 6.19
N PHE A 151 -22.59 -13.26 5.57
CA PHE A 151 -22.15 -12.93 4.21
C PHE A 151 -20.63 -12.92 4.08
N SER A 152 -19.91 -12.49 5.12
CA SER A 152 -18.45 -12.48 5.16
C SER A 152 -17.81 -13.87 5.12
N LEU A 153 -18.55 -14.94 5.46
CA LEU A 153 -18.07 -16.33 5.34
C LEU A 153 -17.83 -16.76 3.88
N LEU A 154 -18.48 -16.06 2.94
CA LEU A 154 -18.38 -16.31 1.51
C LEU A 154 -17.20 -15.60 0.88
N LEU A 155 -16.54 -14.69 1.63
CA LEU A 155 -15.53 -13.78 1.10
C LEU A 155 -14.13 -14.09 1.65
N ARG A 156 -13.12 -13.68 0.89
CA ARG A 156 -11.72 -13.50 1.30
C ARG A 156 -11.27 -12.09 0.93
N ASN A 157 -10.23 -11.60 1.59
CA ASN A 157 -9.67 -10.26 1.37
C ASN A 157 -8.23 -10.36 0.85
N GLU A 158 -7.91 -9.60 -0.21
CA GLU A 158 -6.57 -9.46 -0.78
C GLU A 158 -5.90 -8.10 -0.43
N GLY A 159 -6.28 -7.54 0.71
CA GLY A 159 -5.83 -6.24 1.19
C GLY A 159 -6.80 -5.12 0.84
N MET A 160 -6.38 -3.89 1.11
CA MET A 160 -7.18 -2.69 0.87
C MET A 160 -6.59 -1.86 -0.27
N THR A 161 -7.43 -1.06 -0.93
CA THR A 161 -6.97 0.01 -1.81
C THR A 161 -6.56 1.24 -1.01
N GLY A 162 -5.86 2.19 -1.64
CA GLY A 162 -5.55 3.49 -1.03
C GLY A 162 -6.78 4.32 -0.68
N GLY A 163 -7.94 4.01 -1.25
CA GLY A 163 -9.25 4.57 -0.88
C GLY A 163 -9.94 3.83 0.28
N TYR A 164 -9.25 2.98 1.02
CA TYR A 164 -9.79 2.17 2.13
C TYR A 164 -10.95 1.24 1.71
N ALA A 165 -11.02 0.83 0.45
CA ALA A 165 -11.92 -0.21 0.00
C ALA A 165 -11.24 -1.58 0.14
N LEU A 166 -12.00 -2.58 0.63
CA LEU A 166 -11.51 -3.96 0.73
C LEU A 166 -11.45 -4.59 -0.65
N GLY A 167 -10.35 -5.24 -0.99
CA GLY A 167 -10.20 -6.10 -2.15
C GLY A 167 -10.83 -7.47 -1.90
N THR A 168 -12.17 -7.55 -1.95
CA THR A 168 -12.89 -8.79 -1.63
C THR A 168 -13.14 -9.65 -2.87
N HIS A 169 -12.94 -10.95 -2.71
CA HIS A 169 -13.25 -11.99 -3.69
C HIS A 169 -14.05 -13.10 -3.03
N TRP A 170 -14.72 -13.91 -3.84
CA TRP A 170 -15.37 -15.11 -3.31
C TRP A 170 -14.32 -16.07 -2.77
N ARG A 171 -14.61 -16.70 -1.64
CA ARG A 171 -13.66 -17.61 -0.95
C ARG A 171 -13.20 -18.78 -1.81
N TRP A 172 -14.03 -19.24 -2.76
CA TRP A 172 -13.74 -20.34 -3.67
C TRP A 172 -13.05 -19.92 -4.99
N THR A 173 -12.91 -18.61 -5.23
CA THR A 173 -12.15 -18.13 -6.39
C THR A 173 -10.66 -18.26 -6.11
N PRO A 174 -9.87 -18.98 -6.93
CA PRO A 174 -8.42 -19.05 -6.75
C PRO A 174 -7.79 -17.66 -6.74
N SER A 175 -6.81 -17.43 -5.87
CA SER A 175 -6.01 -16.22 -5.92
C SER A 175 -5.05 -16.24 -7.11
N SER A 176 -4.51 -15.08 -7.48
CA SER A 176 -3.44 -15.02 -8.49
C SER A 176 -2.22 -15.84 -8.06
N GLU A 177 -1.94 -15.86 -6.74
CA GLU A 177 -0.88 -16.70 -6.15
C GLU A 177 -1.20 -18.20 -6.33
N ASP A 178 -2.44 -18.64 -6.07
CA ASP A 178 -2.86 -20.04 -6.27
C ASP A 178 -2.72 -20.48 -7.73
N LEU A 179 -3.11 -19.59 -8.67
CA LEU A 179 -2.99 -19.85 -10.11
C LEU A 179 -1.52 -19.94 -10.54
N LEU A 180 -0.65 -19.08 -10.00
CA LEU A 180 0.77 -19.12 -10.26
C LEU A 180 1.40 -20.44 -9.75
N LEU A 181 1.06 -20.84 -8.52
CA LEU A 181 1.56 -22.08 -7.92
C LEU A 181 1.05 -23.33 -8.68
N ALA A 182 -0.21 -23.33 -9.09
CA ALA A 182 -0.78 -24.41 -9.90
C ALA A 182 -0.10 -24.56 -11.26
N LYS A 183 0.29 -23.44 -11.88
CA LYS A 183 1.06 -23.43 -13.14
C LYS A 183 2.46 -24.02 -12.93
N ASN A 184 3.14 -23.66 -11.84
CA ASN A 184 4.49 -24.13 -11.52
C ASN A 184 4.54 -25.59 -11.08
N ASN A 185 3.44 -26.14 -10.52
CA ASN A 185 3.31 -27.54 -10.12
C ASN A 185 2.91 -28.48 -11.27
N ARG A 186 2.56 -27.98 -12.44
CA ARG A 186 2.42 -28.85 -13.61
C ARG A 186 3.79 -29.38 -13.98
N PRO A 187 3.96 -30.72 -14.26
CA PRO A 187 5.21 -31.23 -14.78
C PRO A 187 5.58 -30.36 -15.97
N ALA A 188 6.65 -29.61 -15.84
CA ALA A 188 7.17 -28.84 -16.96
C ALA A 188 7.41 -29.84 -18.09
N ALA A 189 6.82 -29.64 -19.27
CA ALA A 189 7.44 -30.12 -20.48
C ALA A 189 8.91 -29.71 -20.37
N ALA A 190 9.82 -30.69 -20.47
CA ALA A 190 11.23 -30.54 -20.15
C ALA A 190 11.72 -29.13 -20.48
N PRO A 191 12.36 -28.39 -19.53
CA PRO A 191 12.80 -27.04 -19.80
C PRO A 191 13.56 -27.10 -21.12
N PRO A 192 13.28 -26.18 -22.07
CA PRO A 192 14.10 -26.10 -23.26
C PRO A 192 15.53 -26.04 -22.75
N ALA A 193 16.35 -27.01 -23.17
CA ALA A 193 17.72 -27.14 -22.74
C ALA A 193 18.31 -25.73 -22.72
N LEU A 194 18.78 -25.27 -21.55
CA LEU A 194 19.39 -23.96 -21.40
C LEU A 194 20.34 -23.82 -22.57
N SER A 195 19.95 -23.01 -23.57
CA SER A 195 20.82 -22.75 -24.71
C SER A 195 22.14 -22.31 -24.13
N ALA A 196 23.22 -22.96 -24.52
CA ALA A 196 24.58 -22.72 -24.04
C ALA A 196 25.07 -21.25 -24.17
N THR A 197 24.24 -20.37 -24.71
CA THR A 197 24.36 -18.90 -24.68
C THR A 197 24.15 -18.28 -23.30
N ALA A 198 23.61 -19.02 -22.30
CA ALA A 198 23.56 -18.55 -20.90
C ALA A 198 24.93 -18.53 -20.22
N SER A 199 25.95 -19.12 -20.84
CA SER A 199 27.31 -19.24 -20.28
C SER A 199 28.18 -17.98 -20.41
N SER A 200 27.68 -16.89 -21.00
CA SER A 200 28.41 -15.62 -21.13
C SER A 200 27.73 -14.44 -20.42
N ALA A 201 26.98 -14.71 -19.33
CA ALA A 201 26.61 -13.64 -18.42
C ALA A 201 27.88 -13.17 -17.69
N GLY A 202 28.70 -12.36 -18.37
CA GLY A 202 29.75 -11.58 -17.74
C GLY A 202 29.17 -10.89 -16.51
N ALA A 203 29.99 -10.70 -15.49
CA ALA A 203 29.57 -10.01 -14.28
C ALA A 203 28.77 -8.77 -14.66
N ILE A 204 27.50 -8.69 -14.22
CA ILE A 204 26.64 -7.51 -14.44
C ILE A 204 27.25 -6.39 -13.60
N THR A 205 28.18 -5.65 -14.17
CA THR A 205 28.96 -4.62 -13.48
C THR A 205 28.26 -3.28 -13.46
N ASN A 206 27.44 -3.01 -14.50
CA ASN A 206 26.68 -1.77 -14.66
C ASN A 206 25.19 -2.11 -14.78
N ALA A 207 24.40 -1.61 -13.84
CA ALA A 207 22.95 -1.72 -13.86
C ALA A 207 22.35 -0.44 -14.47
N GLU A 208 21.48 -0.60 -15.46
CA GLU A 208 20.76 0.52 -16.08
C GLU A 208 19.71 1.12 -15.14
N TRP A 209 19.16 0.28 -14.25
CA TRP A 209 18.26 0.66 -13.17
C TRP A 209 18.61 -0.17 -11.93
N PRO A 210 19.52 0.30 -11.06
CA PRO A 210 20.12 -0.55 -10.04
C PRO A 210 19.18 -0.99 -8.92
N GLY A 211 18.01 -0.35 -8.78
CA GLY A 211 17.06 -0.72 -7.73
C GLY A 211 15.97 0.31 -7.52
N PHE A 212 15.53 0.43 -6.27
CA PHE A 212 14.42 1.27 -5.87
C PHE A 212 14.59 2.72 -6.34
N ARG A 213 13.70 3.18 -7.23
CA ARG A 213 13.65 4.52 -7.82
C ARG A 213 14.89 4.95 -8.61
N GLY A 214 15.68 4.00 -9.12
CA GLY A 214 16.88 4.29 -9.93
C GLY A 214 18.14 4.53 -9.12
N ALA A 215 19.19 5.02 -9.79
CA ALA A 215 20.52 5.11 -9.21
C ALA A 215 20.62 6.13 -8.07
N ASP A 216 19.94 7.26 -8.20
CA ASP A 216 19.90 8.35 -7.22
C ASP A 216 18.66 8.32 -6.32
N ARG A 217 17.78 7.34 -6.50
CA ARG A 217 16.48 7.20 -5.82
C ARG A 217 15.54 8.39 -6.03
N ALA A 218 15.74 9.18 -7.06
CA ALA A 218 14.91 10.32 -7.42
C ALA A 218 13.73 9.95 -8.35
N ALA A 219 13.68 8.71 -8.86
CA ALA A 219 12.73 8.25 -9.87
C ALA A 219 12.80 9.06 -11.17
N HIS A 220 14.02 9.35 -11.64
CA HIS A 220 14.29 10.03 -12.89
C HIS A 220 14.80 9.03 -13.93
N SER A 221 14.20 9.04 -15.12
CA SER A 221 14.72 8.34 -16.30
C SER A 221 15.24 9.37 -17.31
N ARG A 222 16.53 9.25 -17.65
CA ARG A 222 17.24 10.11 -18.63
C ARG A 222 17.35 9.43 -19.99
N GLY A 223 16.36 8.59 -20.32
CA GLY A 223 16.27 7.88 -21.60
C GLY A 223 15.92 8.77 -22.78
N PRO A 224 15.63 8.17 -23.95
CA PRO A 224 15.22 8.90 -25.14
C PRO A 224 13.89 9.65 -24.92
N GLN A 225 13.62 10.62 -25.79
CA GLN A 225 12.35 11.33 -25.77
C GLN A 225 11.20 10.39 -26.18
N ILE A 226 10.15 10.34 -25.36
CA ILE A 226 8.98 9.49 -25.58
C ILE A 226 7.91 10.30 -26.32
N ALA A 227 7.31 9.69 -27.35
CA ALA A 227 6.18 10.27 -28.07
C ALA A 227 4.92 10.30 -27.18
N THR A 228 4.11 11.34 -27.33
CA THR A 228 2.89 11.54 -26.53
C THR A 228 1.62 11.13 -27.26
N ASN A 229 1.66 10.92 -28.57
CA ASN A 229 0.48 10.52 -29.33
C ASN A 229 0.29 8.98 -29.32
N TRP A 230 -0.06 8.44 -28.14
CA TRP A 230 -0.31 7.00 -27.99
C TRP A 230 -1.60 6.52 -28.66
N ALA A 231 -2.49 7.42 -29.05
CA ALA A 231 -3.64 7.06 -29.87
C ALA A 231 -3.24 6.60 -31.26
N ALA A 232 -2.23 7.27 -31.88
CA ALA A 232 -1.70 6.88 -33.19
C ALA A 232 -0.58 5.84 -33.10
N GLN A 233 0.23 5.87 -32.04
CA GLN A 233 1.36 4.98 -31.81
C GLN A 233 1.31 4.45 -30.36
N PRO A 234 0.46 3.45 -30.08
CA PRO A 234 0.31 2.93 -28.73
C PRO A 234 1.59 2.20 -28.27
N PRO A 235 1.89 2.20 -26.94
CA PRO A 235 2.93 1.37 -26.37
C PRO A 235 2.71 -0.11 -26.74
N ARG A 236 3.75 -0.74 -27.29
CA ARG A 236 3.70 -2.13 -27.73
C ARG A 236 4.01 -3.07 -26.59
N GLN A 237 3.07 -3.93 -26.21
CA GLN A 237 3.33 -4.97 -25.22
C GLN A 237 4.37 -5.95 -25.75
N LEU A 238 5.47 -6.13 -25.02
CA LEU A 238 6.50 -7.12 -25.31
C LEU A 238 6.13 -8.47 -24.71
N TRP A 239 5.76 -8.44 -23.43
CA TRP A 239 5.28 -9.61 -22.70
C TRP A 239 4.42 -9.19 -21.51
N LYS A 240 3.62 -10.13 -21.00
CA LYS A 240 2.83 -10.02 -19.78
C LYS A 240 2.75 -11.40 -19.14
N ILE A 241 3.13 -11.49 -17.86
CA ILE A 241 3.26 -12.75 -17.12
C ILE A 241 2.60 -12.66 -15.75
N PRO A 242 2.06 -13.76 -15.20
CA PRO A 242 1.67 -13.83 -13.81
C PRO A 242 2.91 -13.81 -12.90
N VAL A 243 2.82 -13.12 -11.77
CA VAL A 243 3.84 -13.05 -10.71
C VAL A 243 3.21 -13.25 -9.34
N GLY A 244 4.03 -13.56 -8.35
CA GLY A 244 3.59 -13.65 -6.97
C GLY A 244 3.36 -12.27 -6.33
N PRO A 245 2.53 -12.19 -5.26
CA PRO A 245 2.26 -10.96 -4.57
C PRO A 245 3.50 -10.35 -3.93
N GLY A 246 3.51 -9.03 -3.84
CA GLY A 246 4.57 -8.20 -3.27
C GLY A 246 4.62 -6.82 -3.90
N TRP A 247 5.20 -5.86 -3.18
CA TRP A 247 5.30 -4.46 -3.61
C TRP A 247 6.72 -4.10 -4.06
N SER A 248 7.62 -5.08 -4.15
CA SER A 248 8.95 -4.93 -4.75
C SER A 248 8.86 -4.49 -6.20
N SER A 249 9.63 -3.48 -6.61
CA SER A 249 9.82 -3.10 -8.00
C SER A 249 10.92 -3.95 -8.64
N PHE A 250 11.41 -3.54 -9.82
CA PHE A 250 12.51 -4.20 -10.50
C PHE A 250 13.83 -3.46 -10.31
N ALA A 251 14.92 -4.23 -10.15
CA ALA A 251 16.25 -3.81 -10.54
C ALA A 251 16.54 -4.35 -11.95
N VAL A 252 17.21 -3.58 -12.80
CA VAL A 252 17.51 -3.95 -14.19
C VAL A 252 19.00 -3.86 -14.44
N GLY A 253 19.57 -4.94 -14.98
CA GLY A 253 20.95 -4.96 -15.41
C GLY A 253 21.13 -5.87 -16.61
N GLY A 254 21.61 -5.33 -17.72
CA GLY A 254 21.70 -6.03 -18.99
C GLY A 254 20.31 -6.52 -19.45
N GLN A 255 20.20 -7.81 -19.70
CA GLN A 255 18.92 -8.41 -20.11
C GLN A 255 18.20 -9.12 -18.94
N ARG A 256 18.37 -8.64 -17.71
CA ARG A 256 17.84 -9.28 -16.51
C ARG A 256 17.02 -8.29 -15.70
N LEU A 257 15.89 -8.79 -15.15
CA LEU A 257 15.04 -8.11 -14.20
C LEU A 257 15.06 -8.90 -12.89
N PHE A 258 15.29 -8.20 -11.78
CA PHE A 258 15.31 -8.80 -10.45
C PHE A 258 14.22 -8.21 -9.59
N THR A 259 13.44 -9.06 -8.92
CA THR A 259 12.37 -8.63 -8.00
C THR A 259 12.20 -9.65 -6.88
N GLN A 260 11.37 -9.32 -5.90
CA GLN A 260 10.97 -10.21 -4.82
C GLN A 260 9.45 -10.39 -4.82
N GLU A 261 8.98 -11.58 -4.51
CA GLU A 261 7.56 -11.92 -4.47
C GLU A 261 7.28 -13.05 -3.49
N GLN A 262 6.02 -13.20 -3.07
CA GLN A 262 5.56 -14.33 -2.27
C GLN A 262 5.09 -15.46 -3.19
N ARG A 263 5.50 -16.69 -2.89
CA ARG A 263 5.01 -17.91 -3.57
C ARG A 263 4.62 -18.96 -2.52
N GLY A 264 3.37 -18.97 -2.11
CA GLY A 264 2.90 -19.81 -1.02
C GLY A 264 3.65 -19.50 0.28
N PRO A 265 4.19 -20.49 0.99
CA PRO A 265 4.92 -20.28 2.25
C PRO A 265 6.34 -19.72 2.06
N ARG A 266 6.73 -19.35 0.82
CA ARG A 266 8.11 -18.96 0.50
C ARG A 266 8.17 -17.55 -0.06
N GLU A 267 9.00 -16.72 0.54
CA GLU A 267 9.46 -15.47 -0.08
C GLU A 267 10.50 -15.84 -1.14
N THR A 268 10.33 -15.32 -2.35
CA THR A 268 11.09 -15.76 -3.52
C THR A 268 11.73 -14.55 -4.21
N VAL A 269 13.02 -14.60 -4.41
CA VAL A 269 13.75 -13.68 -5.30
C VAL A 269 13.74 -14.30 -6.69
N VAL A 270 13.36 -13.53 -7.68
CA VAL A 270 13.24 -14.03 -9.05
C VAL A 270 14.03 -13.16 -10.00
N CYS A 271 14.74 -13.82 -10.90
CA CYS A 271 15.36 -13.23 -12.07
C CYS A 271 14.55 -13.58 -13.31
N TYR A 272 14.07 -12.56 -14.01
CA TYR A 272 13.40 -12.70 -15.30
C TYR A 272 14.28 -12.21 -16.44
N ASP A 273 14.11 -12.77 -17.62
CA ASP A 273 14.66 -12.24 -18.85
C ASP A 273 13.88 -10.98 -19.26
N ALA A 274 14.57 -9.86 -19.45
CA ALA A 274 13.96 -8.57 -19.69
C ALA A 274 13.24 -8.46 -21.06
N GLY A 275 13.64 -9.27 -22.03
CA GLY A 275 13.05 -9.29 -23.37
C GLY A 275 11.79 -10.14 -23.47
N THR A 276 11.71 -11.24 -22.72
CA THR A 276 10.67 -12.27 -22.85
C THR A 276 9.80 -12.44 -21.61
N GLY A 277 10.23 -11.98 -20.45
CA GLY A 277 9.58 -12.24 -19.17
C GLY A 277 9.76 -13.67 -18.65
N ALA A 278 10.57 -14.49 -19.31
CA ALA A 278 10.83 -15.86 -18.89
C ALA A 278 11.63 -15.86 -17.56
N GLU A 279 11.26 -16.74 -16.65
CA GLU A 279 12.02 -16.97 -15.42
C GLU A 279 13.38 -17.61 -15.75
N VAL A 280 14.46 -17.01 -15.29
CA VAL A 280 15.84 -17.48 -15.50
C VAL A 280 16.30 -18.31 -14.32
N TRP A 281 16.09 -17.78 -13.12
CA TRP A 281 16.34 -18.48 -11.87
C TRP A 281 15.46 -17.91 -10.75
N GLN A 282 15.28 -18.69 -9.71
CA GLN A 282 14.63 -18.27 -8.47
C GLN A 282 15.41 -18.77 -7.26
N GLN A 283 15.39 -17.96 -6.20
CA GLN A 283 15.95 -18.32 -4.89
C GLN A 283 14.83 -18.18 -3.86
N GLN A 284 14.57 -19.23 -3.10
CA GLN A 284 13.44 -19.31 -2.19
C GLN A 284 13.90 -19.34 -0.73
N LEU A 285 13.14 -18.68 0.13
CA LEU A 285 13.30 -18.66 1.56
C LEU A 285 11.98 -19.05 2.24
N ALA A 286 12.04 -19.89 3.27
CA ALA A 286 10.88 -20.25 4.08
C ALA A 286 10.46 -19.07 4.97
N ALA A 287 9.79 -18.11 4.38
CA ALA A 287 9.29 -16.90 5.03
C ALA A 287 8.00 -16.43 4.35
N ARG A 288 7.07 -15.92 5.13
CA ARG A 288 5.83 -15.29 4.64
C ARG A 288 5.47 -14.11 5.52
N LEU A 289 5.18 -13.00 4.89
CA LEU A 289 4.53 -11.87 5.51
C LEU A 289 3.10 -11.77 4.96
N ASP A 290 2.11 -11.84 5.83
CA ASP A 290 0.71 -11.55 5.51
C ASP A 290 0.31 -10.26 6.21
N ASP A 291 -0.13 -9.30 5.44
CA ASP A 291 -0.60 -8.00 5.91
C ASP A 291 -2.05 -7.79 5.44
N PRO A 292 -3.00 -7.68 6.37
CA PRO A 292 -4.42 -7.52 6.01
C PRO A 292 -4.75 -6.19 5.32
N LEU A 293 -3.86 -5.19 5.36
CA LEU A 293 -4.02 -3.90 4.68
C LEU A 293 -3.36 -3.90 3.30
N GLY A 294 -2.07 -4.19 3.26
CA GLY A 294 -1.28 -4.15 2.02
C GLY A 294 -1.36 -5.43 1.20
N GLY A 295 -1.72 -6.56 1.79
CA GLY A 295 -1.62 -7.88 1.18
C GLY A 295 -0.27 -8.54 1.43
N PRO A 296 -0.08 -9.80 0.99
CA PRO A 296 1.12 -10.57 1.29
C PRO A 296 2.36 -10.12 0.52
N GLY A 297 3.52 -10.54 1.00
CA GLY A 297 4.80 -10.53 0.32
C GLY A 297 5.74 -9.36 0.64
N PRO A 298 6.97 -9.39 0.10
CA PRO A 298 8.01 -8.40 0.35
C PRO A 298 7.71 -7.03 -0.27
N ARG A 299 8.28 -5.97 0.35
CA ARG A 299 8.12 -4.58 -0.09
C ARG A 299 9.40 -4.00 -0.69
N ALA A 300 10.55 -4.38 -0.15
CA ALA A 300 11.84 -3.86 -0.59
C ALA A 300 12.15 -4.29 -2.03
N THR A 301 12.74 -3.39 -2.80
CA THR A 301 13.28 -3.69 -4.13
C THR A 301 14.73 -4.14 -4.01
N PRO A 302 15.17 -5.21 -4.68
CA PRO A 302 16.57 -5.60 -4.74
C PRO A 302 17.46 -4.48 -5.27
N THR A 303 18.71 -4.44 -4.81
CA THR A 303 19.73 -3.52 -5.34
C THR A 303 20.83 -4.31 -6.04
N LEU A 304 21.01 -4.04 -7.33
CA LEU A 304 22.03 -4.61 -8.18
C LEU A 304 23.24 -3.65 -8.26
N ALA A 305 24.34 -4.01 -7.64
CA ALA A 305 25.54 -3.17 -7.63
C ALA A 305 26.80 -3.99 -7.38
N ARG A 306 27.93 -3.53 -7.91
CA ARG A 306 29.24 -4.14 -7.64
C ARG A 306 29.28 -5.67 -7.85
N GLY A 307 28.58 -6.18 -8.87
CA GLY A 307 28.51 -7.62 -9.16
C GLY A 307 27.75 -8.45 -8.12
N GLY A 308 26.97 -7.84 -7.24
CA GLY A 308 26.11 -8.48 -6.25
C GLY A 308 24.66 -8.03 -6.39
N LEU A 309 23.74 -8.90 -6.01
CA LEU A 309 22.33 -8.58 -5.82
C LEU A 309 22.03 -8.59 -4.32
N PHE A 310 21.69 -7.42 -3.78
CA PHE A 310 21.41 -7.21 -2.36
C PHE A 310 19.92 -7.06 -2.13
N LEU A 311 19.39 -7.72 -1.10
CA LEU A 311 17.95 -7.71 -0.86
C LEU A 311 17.62 -7.79 0.63
N THR A 312 16.49 -7.15 0.96
CA THR A 312 15.87 -7.19 2.28
C THR A 312 14.55 -7.93 2.16
N GLY A 313 14.45 -9.10 2.80
CA GLY A 313 13.20 -9.83 2.90
C GLY A 313 12.28 -9.21 3.96
N ALA A 314 10.97 -9.38 3.80
CA ALA A 314 9.98 -8.77 4.68
C ALA A 314 10.12 -9.18 6.15
N THR A 315 10.59 -10.40 6.43
CA THR A 315 10.76 -10.93 7.79
C THR A 315 12.14 -10.64 8.40
N GLY A 316 13.02 -9.93 7.66
CA GLY A 316 14.34 -9.53 8.15
C GLY A 316 15.50 -10.29 7.54
N ASN A 317 15.27 -11.18 6.59
CA ASN A 317 16.35 -11.81 5.84
C ASN A 317 17.07 -10.79 4.97
N PHE A 318 18.33 -10.56 5.25
CA PHE A 318 19.19 -9.65 4.52
C PHE A 318 20.32 -10.45 3.87
N GLN A 319 20.46 -10.36 2.55
CA GLN A 319 21.39 -11.26 1.86
C GLN A 319 21.99 -10.66 0.59
N ARG A 320 23.16 -11.19 0.22
CA ARG A 320 23.78 -10.98 -1.07
C ARG A 320 23.67 -12.26 -1.88
N LEU A 321 23.18 -12.13 -3.12
CA LEU A 321 23.17 -13.20 -4.10
C LEU A 321 24.16 -12.91 -5.25
N ASN A 322 24.58 -13.99 -5.91
CA ASN A 322 25.17 -13.90 -7.22
C ASN A 322 24.06 -13.59 -8.25
N PRO A 323 24.08 -12.46 -8.96
CA PRO A 323 22.99 -12.09 -9.88
C PRO A 323 22.89 -13.01 -11.10
N ALA A 324 23.93 -13.73 -11.47
CA ALA A 324 23.92 -14.65 -12.60
C ALA A 324 23.23 -15.99 -12.26
N THR A 325 23.41 -16.49 -11.03
CA THR A 325 22.99 -17.85 -10.62
C THR A 325 21.89 -17.86 -9.56
N GLY A 326 21.71 -16.77 -8.81
CA GLY A 326 20.81 -16.72 -7.66
C GLY A 326 21.37 -17.36 -6.38
N GLU A 327 22.63 -17.84 -6.40
CA GLU A 327 23.27 -18.44 -5.24
C GLU A 327 23.51 -17.42 -4.14
N VAL A 328 23.28 -17.85 -2.89
CA VAL A 328 23.52 -17.02 -1.70
C VAL A 328 25.02 -16.94 -1.44
N VAL A 329 25.57 -15.72 -1.48
CA VAL A 329 26.97 -15.45 -1.12
C VAL A 329 27.11 -15.32 0.39
N TRP A 330 26.23 -14.52 1.02
CA TRP A 330 26.11 -14.42 2.47
C TRP A 330 24.68 -13.99 2.85
N LYS A 331 24.32 -14.22 4.11
CA LYS A 331 23.03 -13.83 4.68
C LYS A 331 23.18 -13.34 6.11
N GLN A 332 22.31 -12.42 6.51
CA GLN A 332 22.14 -11.90 7.86
C GLN A 332 20.66 -11.91 8.25
N ASP A 333 20.37 -11.92 9.53
CA ASP A 333 19.03 -11.74 10.08
C ASP A 333 18.96 -10.38 10.78
N LEU A 334 18.26 -9.43 10.16
CA LEU A 334 18.10 -8.07 10.69
C LEU A 334 17.39 -8.06 12.04
N THR A 335 16.51 -9.03 12.32
CA THR A 335 15.83 -9.09 13.62
C THR A 335 16.83 -9.36 14.75
N THR A 336 17.77 -10.25 14.50
CA THR A 336 18.85 -10.60 15.43
C THR A 336 19.88 -9.48 15.56
N VAL A 337 20.38 -8.96 14.42
CA VAL A 337 21.43 -7.91 14.42
C VAL A 337 20.91 -6.62 15.01
N ALA A 338 19.71 -6.18 14.64
CA ALA A 338 19.09 -4.97 15.15
C ALA A 338 18.50 -5.13 16.56
N GLY A 339 18.22 -6.35 17.00
CA GLY A 339 17.61 -6.61 18.31
C GLY A 339 16.13 -6.20 18.36
N ARG A 340 15.39 -6.38 17.25
CA ARG A 340 13.95 -6.04 17.17
C ARG A 340 13.17 -7.06 16.34
N LYS A 341 11.86 -7.12 16.56
CA LYS A 341 10.94 -7.90 15.71
C LYS A 341 10.71 -7.17 14.38
N ALA A 342 10.32 -7.93 13.35
CA ALA A 342 9.89 -7.33 12.10
C ALA A 342 8.77 -6.31 12.34
N PRO A 343 8.82 -5.14 11.67
CA PRO A 343 7.75 -4.15 11.72
C PRO A 343 6.42 -4.70 11.19
N MET A 344 5.32 -3.99 11.44
CA MET A 344 3.96 -4.40 11.03
C MET A 344 3.87 -4.74 9.53
N TRP A 345 4.50 -3.91 8.67
CA TRP A 345 4.55 -4.13 7.22
C TRP A 345 5.86 -4.77 6.75
N GLY A 346 6.59 -5.42 7.65
CA GLY A 346 7.88 -6.03 7.38
C GLY A 346 9.00 -5.01 7.19
N PHE A 347 10.21 -5.50 6.94
CA PHE A 347 11.33 -4.66 6.54
C PHE A 347 11.13 -4.24 5.08
N ALA A 348 10.87 -2.96 4.83
CA ALA A 348 10.56 -2.41 3.51
C ALA A 348 11.71 -1.60 2.89
N ALA A 349 12.74 -1.27 3.68
CA ALA A 349 13.87 -0.49 3.20
C ALA A 349 14.68 -1.26 2.16
N SER A 350 14.81 -0.70 0.96
CA SER A 350 15.67 -1.24 -0.09
C SER A 350 17.13 -0.97 0.24
N PRO A 351 18.04 -1.97 0.06
CA PRO A 351 19.47 -1.80 0.34
C PRO A 351 20.10 -0.68 -0.45
N LEU A 352 21.08 0.02 0.13
CA LEU A 352 21.91 1.03 -0.53
C LEU A 352 23.37 0.55 -0.54
N VAL A 353 23.99 0.45 -1.71
CA VAL A 353 25.41 0.14 -1.84
C VAL A 353 26.21 1.43 -1.96
N VAL A 354 27.16 1.63 -1.07
CA VAL A 354 28.08 2.78 -1.04
C VAL A 354 29.49 2.30 -0.73
N GLY A 355 30.45 2.63 -1.60
CA GLY A 355 31.82 2.15 -1.41
C GLY A 355 31.90 0.64 -1.35
N ASP A 356 32.37 0.10 -0.24
CA ASP A 356 32.51 -1.33 0.06
C ASP A 356 31.50 -1.85 1.11
N VAL A 357 30.45 -1.06 1.40
CA VAL A 357 29.38 -1.45 2.31
C VAL A 357 28.00 -1.46 1.65
N VAL A 358 27.12 -2.28 2.17
CA VAL A 358 25.68 -2.23 1.91
C VAL A 358 24.95 -1.77 3.16
N VAL A 359 24.11 -0.75 3.01
CA VAL A 359 23.44 -0.04 4.08
C VAL A 359 21.95 -0.34 4.03
N VAL A 360 21.34 -0.60 5.19
CA VAL A 360 19.91 -0.87 5.32
C VAL A 360 19.34 -0.20 6.58
N PHE A 361 18.10 0.29 6.52
CA PHE A 361 17.38 0.69 7.72
C PHE A 361 16.81 -0.54 8.42
N ALA A 362 17.16 -0.71 9.68
CA ALA A 362 16.69 -1.82 10.52
C ALA A 362 15.83 -1.35 11.70
N GLY A 363 15.96 -0.10 12.13
CA GLY A 363 15.13 0.51 13.18
C GLY A 363 15.32 -0.12 14.55
N GLY A 364 16.50 -0.67 14.84
CA GLY A 364 16.80 -1.26 16.14
C GLY A 364 17.18 -0.21 17.20
N PRO A 365 17.03 -0.55 18.50
CA PRO A 365 17.49 0.28 19.61
C PRO A 365 19.01 0.40 19.64
N ASP A 366 19.52 1.18 20.58
CA ASP A 366 20.94 1.29 20.92
C ASP A 366 21.85 1.62 19.72
N GLY A 367 21.42 2.59 18.90
CA GLY A 367 22.18 3.03 17.74
C GLY A 367 22.12 2.08 16.53
N LYS A 368 21.17 1.16 16.48
CA LYS A 368 20.99 0.20 15.40
C LYS A 368 19.84 0.56 14.45
N GLY A 369 19.56 1.84 14.29
CA GLY A 369 18.56 2.35 13.33
C GLY A 369 18.96 2.06 11.90
N VAL A 370 20.19 2.38 11.50
CA VAL A 370 20.81 2.04 10.23
C VAL A 370 21.98 1.10 10.48
N LEU A 371 22.11 0.07 9.64
CA LEU A 371 23.19 -0.91 9.70
C LEU A 371 23.94 -0.94 8.36
N ALA A 372 25.25 -1.01 8.40
CA ALA A 372 26.10 -1.19 7.24
C ALA A 372 26.93 -2.45 7.34
N PHE A 373 26.86 -3.25 6.30
CA PHE A 373 27.54 -4.55 6.23
C PHE A 373 28.60 -4.52 5.11
N ASP A 374 29.69 -5.20 5.33
CA ASP A 374 30.73 -5.42 4.33
C ASP A 374 30.15 -6.13 3.09
N LEU A 375 30.40 -5.60 1.91
CA LEU A 375 29.86 -6.16 0.66
C LEU A 375 30.28 -7.60 0.40
N ALA A 376 31.52 -7.95 0.73
CA ALA A 376 32.07 -9.25 0.40
C ALA A 376 31.63 -10.33 1.41
N THR A 377 31.68 -9.99 2.70
CA THR A 377 31.54 -10.96 3.81
C THR A 377 30.20 -10.92 4.51
N GLY A 378 29.47 -9.81 4.39
CA GLY A 378 28.24 -9.57 5.17
C GLY A 378 28.49 -9.25 6.65
N ALA A 379 29.73 -9.03 7.07
CA ALA A 379 30.06 -8.65 8.44
C ALA A 379 29.57 -7.21 8.73
N LEU A 380 29.01 -6.97 9.92
CA LEU A 380 28.63 -5.62 10.35
C LEU A 380 29.87 -4.73 10.46
N ARG A 381 29.90 -3.61 9.75
CA ARG A 381 30.99 -2.62 9.72
C ARG A 381 30.73 -1.47 10.67
N TRP A 382 29.53 -0.92 10.59
CA TRP A 382 29.08 0.15 11.49
C TRP A 382 27.55 0.15 11.65
N SER A 383 27.08 0.83 12.68
CA SER A 383 25.66 1.11 12.91
C SER A 383 25.48 2.56 13.34
N ALA A 384 24.31 3.14 13.11
CA ALA A 384 24.00 4.52 13.47
C ALA A 384 22.56 4.65 14.00
N ALA A 385 22.38 5.58 14.95
CA ALA A 385 21.05 6.00 15.40
C ALA A 385 20.34 6.76 14.27
N ALA A 386 19.15 6.29 13.86
CA ALA A 386 18.37 6.93 12.81
C ALA A 386 16.85 6.78 13.06
N GLY A 387 16.45 6.70 14.33
CA GLY A 387 15.09 6.40 14.73
C GLY A 387 14.77 4.89 14.69
N ASN A 388 13.61 4.56 15.27
CA ASN A 388 13.20 3.16 15.45
C ASN A 388 12.16 2.72 14.43
N ASP A 389 11.44 3.63 13.78
CA ASP A 389 10.37 3.31 12.84
C ASP A 389 10.48 4.10 11.53
N SER A 390 10.52 3.37 10.44
CA SER A 390 10.46 3.89 9.07
C SER A 390 10.25 2.74 8.08
N TYR A 391 9.62 3.05 6.95
CA TYR A 391 9.57 2.22 5.74
C TYR A 391 10.32 2.87 4.57
N SER A 392 10.95 4.02 4.81
CA SER A 392 11.85 4.70 3.88
C SER A 392 13.15 3.92 3.69
N SER A 393 13.85 4.18 2.61
CA SER A 393 15.14 3.56 2.31
C SER A 393 16.29 4.56 2.46
N PRO A 394 17.49 4.16 2.93
CA PRO A 394 18.67 5.01 2.94
C PRO A 394 18.96 5.54 1.52
N GLN A 395 19.35 6.80 1.37
CA GLN A 395 19.62 7.44 0.09
C GLN A 395 20.97 8.14 0.12
N LEU A 396 21.87 7.80 -0.82
CA LEU A 396 23.10 8.54 -1.01
C LEU A 396 22.79 9.84 -1.75
N SER A 397 23.31 10.94 -1.26
CA SER A 397 23.12 12.26 -1.86
C SER A 397 24.38 13.09 -1.73
N THR A 398 24.65 13.94 -2.71
CA THR A 398 25.70 14.96 -2.63
C THR A 398 25.05 16.26 -2.17
N LEU A 399 25.45 16.76 -1.00
CA LEU A 399 24.94 17.99 -0.42
C LEU A 399 26.10 18.87 0.06
N LEU A 400 26.07 20.15 -0.33
CA LEU A 400 27.10 21.12 0.01
C LEU A 400 28.52 20.64 -0.32
N GLY A 401 28.64 19.87 -1.44
CA GLY A 401 29.91 19.33 -1.92
C GLY A 401 30.45 18.12 -1.12
N GLY A 402 29.62 17.45 -0.31
CA GLY A 402 29.97 16.22 0.40
C GLY A 402 28.92 15.12 0.19
N GLU A 403 29.36 13.86 0.14
CA GLU A 403 28.46 12.70 0.11
C GLU A 403 27.92 12.43 1.50
N VAL A 404 26.62 12.21 1.60
CA VAL A 404 25.93 11.84 2.84
C VAL A 404 24.86 10.78 2.55
N ILE A 405 24.61 9.90 3.51
CA ILE A 405 23.46 8.99 3.47
C ILE A 405 22.32 9.68 4.22
N LEU A 406 21.26 10.01 3.51
CA LEU A 406 20.02 10.52 4.11
C LEU A 406 19.13 9.36 4.53
N MET A 407 18.57 9.43 5.75
CA MET A 407 17.56 8.50 6.24
C MET A 407 16.43 9.26 6.91
N LEU A 408 15.23 9.13 6.38
CA LEU A 408 14.00 9.73 6.90
C LEU A 408 13.24 8.69 7.74
N SER A 409 13.07 8.99 9.03
CA SER A 409 12.34 8.12 9.96
C SER A 409 11.20 8.86 10.64
N ASN A 410 10.47 8.19 11.53
CA ASN A 410 9.42 8.82 12.35
C ASN A 410 9.96 9.91 13.27
N ASP A 411 11.24 9.89 13.62
CA ASP A 411 11.88 10.93 14.44
C ASP A 411 12.29 12.16 13.61
N GLY A 412 12.53 12.00 12.30
CA GLY A 412 12.95 13.07 11.41
C GLY A 412 13.98 12.61 10.38
N LEU A 413 14.85 13.52 9.95
CA LEU A 413 15.91 13.27 8.98
C LEU A 413 17.28 13.18 9.67
N VAL A 414 18.02 12.11 9.40
CA VAL A 414 19.46 12.06 9.71
C VAL A 414 20.28 12.06 8.43
N ALA A 415 21.45 12.69 8.48
CA ALA A 415 22.49 12.56 7.46
C ALA A 415 23.72 11.90 8.10
N LEU A 416 24.15 10.79 7.49
CA LEU A 416 25.23 9.95 7.98
C LEU A 416 26.44 10.05 7.04
N ASP A 417 27.63 9.99 7.62
CA ASP A 417 28.86 9.78 6.85
C ASP A 417 28.88 8.37 6.27
N PRO A 418 29.01 8.21 4.95
CA PRO A 418 29.00 6.88 4.31
C PRO A 418 30.13 5.96 4.79
N ALA A 419 31.27 6.51 5.21
CA ALA A 419 32.46 5.73 5.56
C ALA A 419 32.32 5.02 6.91
N ASN A 420 31.67 5.65 7.90
CA ASN A 420 31.68 5.19 9.28
C ASN A 420 30.34 5.30 10.02
N GLY A 421 29.29 5.82 9.37
CA GLY A 421 27.97 5.99 9.96
C GLY A 421 27.87 7.12 10.98
N SER A 422 28.87 7.99 11.12
CA SER A 422 28.77 9.13 12.05
C SER A 422 27.65 10.07 11.65
N VAL A 423 26.91 10.57 12.64
CA VAL A 423 25.75 11.45 12.43
C VAL A 423 26.22 12.87 12.21
N GLY A 424 26.16 13.36 10.96
CA GLY A 424 26.49 14.73 10.59
C GLY A 424 25.32 15.70 10.72
N LEU A 425 24.09 15.19 10.68
CA LEU A 425 22.85 15.95 10.91
C LEU A 425 21.84 15.06 11.63
N ASN A 426 21.19 15.63 12.65
CA ASN A 426 19.97 15.08 13.23
C ASN A 426 18.91 16.18 13.28
N TYR A 427 17.99 16.17 12.31
CA TYR A 427 16.89 17.13 12.20
C TYR A 427 15.61 16.50 12.72
N GLU A 428 15.18 16.90 13.91
CA GLU A 428 13.98 16.36 14.55
C GLU A 428 12.71 16.91 13.89
N TRP A 429 11.86 15.99 13.45
CA TRP A 429 10.49 16.25 13.00
C TRP A 429 9.64 15.00 13.24
N LYS A 430 9.23 14.82 14.49
CA LYS A 430 8.48 13.64 14.94
C LYS A 430 7.15 13.48 14.24
N PHE A 431 6.82 12.24 13.93
CA PHE A 431 5.58 11.84 13.31
C PHE A 431 5.05 10.55 13.95
N MET A 432 3.80 10.57 14.42
CA MET A 432 3.22 9.48 15.22
C MET A 432 2.68 8.30 14.40
N ASN A 433 2.61 8.44 13.06
CA ASN A 433 2.20 7.37 12.16
C ASN A 433 3.44 6.76 11.47
N TYR A 434 3.32 6.36 10.22
CA TYR A 434 4.43 5.79 9.46
C TYR A 434 4.98 6.76 8.43
N ARG A 435 6.30 6.76 8.24
CA ARG A 435 6.98 7.35 7.09
C ARG A 435 7.47 6.26 6.16
N ALA A 436 7.14 6.38 4.87
CA ALA A 436 7.50 5.40 3.85
C ALA A 436 8.14 6.06 2.62
N LEU A 437 8.38 7.37 2.68
CA LEU A 437 8.79 8.19 1.55
C LEU A 437 10.26 8.56 1.60
N GLN A 438 10.85 8.78 0.42
CA GLN A 438 12.22 9.22 0.29
C GLN A 438 12.33 10.73 0.53
N PRO A 439 13.42 11.21 1.16
CA PRO A 439 13.77 12.61 1.07
C PRO A 439 14.04 12.98 -0.38
N CYS A 440 13.58 14.16 -0.83
CA CYS A 440 13.82 14.63 -2.18
C CYS A 440 14.81 15.81 -2.15
N VAL A 441 15.97 15.62 -2.75
CA VAL A 441 17.04 16.62 -2.78
C VAL A 441 16.80 17.62 -3.90
N ILE A 442 16.90 18.91 -3.59
CA ILE A 442 16.74 20.03 -4.51
C ILE A 442 18.03 20.85 -4.54
N GLY A 443 18.70 20.83 -5.67
CA GLY A 443 20.03 21.48 -5.76
C GLY A 443 21.06 20.82 -4.85
N ASP A 444 21.89 21.62 -4.19
CA ASP A 444 22.97 21.15 -3.32
C ASP A 444 22.77 21.40 -1.83
N ASP A 445 21.73 22.16 -1.43
CA ASP A 445 21.53 22.59 -0.05
C ASP A 445 20.11 22.35 0.52
N THR A 446 19.15 21.99 -0.33
CA THR A 446 17.74 21.94 0.07
C THR A 446 17.19 20.50 -0.02
N VAL A 447 16.42 20.10 1.00
CA VAL A 447 15.80 18.77 1.03
C VAL A 447 14.31 18.90 1.37
N LEU A 448 13.47 18.26 0.58
CA LEU A 448 12.05 18.07 0.90
C LEU A 448 11.88 16.79 1.72
N LEU A 449 11.08 16.88 2.75
CA LEU A 449 10.68 15.78 3.63
C LEU A 449 9.18 15.52 3.44
N PRO A 450 8.79 14.66 2.48
CA PRO A 450 7.39 14.35 2.28
C PRO A 450 6.88 13.47 3.41
N THR A 451 5.67 13.77 3.89
CA THR A 451 5.03 13.01 4.95
C THR A 451 3.52 13.00 4.74
N GLY A 452 2.93 11.82 4.86
CA GLY A 452 1.51 11.60 4.60
C GLY A 452 0.57 12.10 5.68
N MET A 453 -0.67 11.70 5.56
CA MET A 453 -1.80 11.97 6.45
C MET A 453 -2.02 13.47 6.66
N SER A 454 -1.75 14.05 7.79
CA SER A 454 -1.98 15.48 8.05
C SER A 454 -0.70 16.30 8.16
N ALA A 455 0.49 15.67 8.09
CA ALA A 455 1.76 16.34 8.30
C ALA A 455 2.16 17.23 7.11
N GLY A 456 2.07 16.71 5.89
CA GLY A 456 2.42 17.45 4.69
C GLY A 456 3.87 17.29 4.28
N THR A 457 4.34 18.18 3.41
CA THR A 457 5.72 18.23 2.92
C THR A 457 6.43 19.42 3.55
N ARG A 458 7.64 19.19 4.06
CA ARG A 458 8.50 20.24 4.63
C ARG A 458 9.73 20.42 3.77
N ALA A 459 10.11 21.66 3.49
CA ALA A 459 11.41 22.02 2.92
C ALA A 459 12.35 22.48 4.02
N ILE A 460 13.56 21.96 4.02
CA ILE A 460 14.64 22.40 4.90
C ILE A 460 15.86 22.81 4.08
N ARG A 461 16.57 23.81 4.53
CA ARG A 461 17.88 24.22 3.97
C ARG A 461 19.00 23.80 4.88
N LEU A 462 20.01 23.20 4.30
CA LEU A 462 21.21 22.75 5.00
C LEU A 462 22.31 23.80 4.91
N THR A 463 23.14 23.87 5.94
CA THR A 463 24.35 24.71 5.97
C THR A 463 25.49 23.94 6.64
N LYS A 464 26.72 24.18 6.22
CA LYS A 464 27.91 23.63 6.90
C LYS A 464 28.17 24.35 8.20
N THR A 465 28.55 23.59 9.22
CA THR A 465 28.99 24.10 10.52
C THR A 465 30.34 23.48 10.90
N LYS A 466 30.96 23.95 11.96
CA LYS A 466 32.21 23.35 12.48
C LYS A 466 32.05 21.90 12.94
N GLY A 467 30.82 21.49 13.29
CA GLY A 467 30.51 20.16 13.83
C GLY A 467 29.72 19.26 12.88
N GLY A 468 29.55 19.62 11.59
CA GLY A 468 28.77 18.85 10.64
C GLY A 468 27.81 19.72 9.84
N LEU A 469 26.53 19.32 9.76
CA LEU A 469 25.48 20.05 9.06
C LEU A 469 24.46 20.62 10.07
N ALA A 470 23.92 21.78 9.77
CA ALA A 470 22.73 22.34 10.41
C ALA A 470 21.60 22.45 9.39
N ALA A 471 20.36 22.36 9.85
CA ALA A 471 19.20 22.52 9.00
C ALA A 471 18.26 23.58 9.57
N ARG A 472 17.66 24.39 8.70
CA ARG A 472 16.54 25.27 9.05
C ARG A 472 15.34 25.00 8.17
N GLU A 473 14.16 25.07 8.74
CA GLU A 473 12.91 25.03 7.98
C GLU A 473 12.80 26.25 7.05
N LEU A 474 12.41 25.99 5.81
CA LEU A 474 12.01 27.03 4.86
C LEU A 474 10.50 27.23 4.92
N TRP A 475 9.77 26.13 4.78
CA TRP A 475 8.32 26.08 4.85
C TRP A 475 7.83 24.67 5.18
N THR A 476 6.60 24.57 5.69
CA THR A 476 5.82 23.31 5.77
C THR A 476 4.48 23.54 5.13
N SER A 477 4.14 22.72 4.14
CA SER A 477 2.91 22.81 3.38
C SER A 477 2.05 21.57 3.52
N ARG A 478 0.74 21.76 3.71
CA ARG A 478 -0.26 20.68 3.65
C ARG A 478 -0.89 20.51 2.29
N SER A 479 -0.40 21.21 1.28
CA SER A 479 -0.90 21.14 -0.09
C SER A 479 -0.52 19.85 -0.80
N LEU A 480 0.53 19.15 -0.32
CA LEU A 480 0.96 17.84 -0.80
C LEU A 480 1.31 16.95 0.39
N LYS A 481 0.51 15.90 0.59
CA LYS A 481 0.60 14.93 1.71
C LYS A 481 0.64 13.52 1.16
N PRO A 482 1.72 13.13 0.49
CA PRO A 482 1.79 11.78 -0.07
C PRO A 482 1.94 10.76 1.05
N ASP A 483 1.21 9.64 0.97
CA ASP A 483 1.21 8.61 2.01
C ASP A 483 2.41 7.65 1.87
N PHE A 484 2.44 6.89 0.78
CA PHE A 484 3.54 5.98 0.39
C PHE A 484 3.83 6.07 -1.11
N THR A 485 3.37 7.15 -1.74
CA THR A 485 3.58 7.50 -3.14
C THR A 485 4.61 8.60 -3.19
N ASP A 486 5.84 8.26 -3.54
CA ASP A 486 6.92 9.25 -3.59
C ASP A 486 6.64 10.39 -4.57
N LEU A 487 7.22 11.54 -4.30
CA LEU A 487 7.17 12.70 -5.18
C LEU A 487 8.41 12.78 -6.09
N VAL A 488 8.31 13.56 -7.16
CA VAL A 488 9.44 13.96 -8.01
C VAL A 488 9.50 15.48 -8.10
N ALA A 489 10.71 16.03 -8.24
CA ALA A 489 10.94 17.45 -8.40
C ALA A 489 11.49 17.77 -9.80
N TYR A 490 10.95 18.80 -10.44
CA TYR A 490 11.39 19.21 -11.76
C TYR A 490 11.08 20.70 -12.00
N GLN A 491 12.06 21.46 -12.52
CA GLN A 491 11.94 22.85 -12.94
C GLN A 491 11.20 23.78 -11.97
N GLY A 492 11.54 23.71 -10.69
CA GLY A 492 10.96 24.59 -9.66
C GLY A 492 9.64 24.08 -9.04
N PHE A 493 9.19 22.89 -9.42
CA PHE A 493 7.95 22.29 -8.92
C PHE A 493 8.20 20.90 -8.34
N ALA A 494 7.34 20.49 -7.40
CA ALA A 494 7.24 19.12 -6.94
C ALA A 494 5.88 18.54 -7.30
N PHE A 495 5.88 17.29 -7.77
CA PHE A 495 4.71 16.56 -8.25
C PHE A 495 4.54 15.27 -7.44
N GLY A 496 3.34 15.01 -6.98
CA GLY A 496 3.05 13.80 -6.21
C GLY A 496 1.55 13.57 -6.04
N ILE A 497 1.18 12.48 -5.40
CA ILE A 497 -0.21 12.11 -5.17
C ILE A 497 -0.61 12.49 -3.74
N ASP A 498 -1.70 13.24 -3.60
CA ASP A 498 -2.32 13.62 -2.34
C ASP A 498 -3.77 13.12 -2.29
N GLY A 499 -4.04 12.11 -1.47
CA GLY A 499 -5.39 11.55 -1.35
C GLY A 499 -5.96 10.99 -2.67
N GLY A 500 -5.10 10.41 -3.49
CA GLY A 500 -5.45 9.84 -4.80
C GLY A 500 -5.55 10.85 -5.94
N LEU A 501 -5.35 12.14 -5.68
CA LEU A 501 -5.32 13.20 -6.69
C LEU A 501 -3.88 13.66 -6.94
N PHE A 502 -3.52 13.84 -8.20
CA PHE A 502 -2.19 14.33 -8.55
C PHE A 502 -2.08 15.82 -8.27
N THR A 503 -1.00 16.24 -7.66
CA THR A 503 -0.83 17.58 -7.12
C THR A 503 0.54 18.13 -7.47
N CYS A 504 0.59 19.40 -7.87
CA CYS A 504 1.79 20.18 -8.09
C CYS A 504 1.89 21.27 -7.03
N ILE A 505 3.08 21.41 -6.42
CA ILE A 505 3.41 22.52 -5.53
C ILE A 505 4.65 23.26 -6.03
N ASP A 506 4.72 24.53 -5.70
CA ASP A 506 5.89 25.39 -5.92
C ASP A 506 6.99 25.04 -4.90
N LEU A 507 8.21 24.83 -5.35
CA LEU A 507 9.35 24.48 -4.48
C LEU A 507 9.83 25.62 -3.59
N GLN A 508 9.59 26.89 -3.95
CA GLN A 508 10.02 28.04 -3.16
C GLN A 508 9.07 28.31 -2.00
N THR A 509 7.76 28.13 -2.23
CA THR A 509 6.72 28.52 -1.26
C THR A 509 5.99 27.34 -0.61
N GLY A 510 6.00 26.16 -1.24
CA GLY A 510 5.18 25.02 -0.86
C GLY A 510 3.70 25.17 -1.23
N GLU A 511 3.32 26.24 -1.92
CA GLU A 511 1.94 26.50 -2.32
C GLU A 511 1.51 25.59 -3.47
N ARG A 512 0.23 25.20 -3.45
CA ARG A 512 -0.35 24.40 -4.52
C ARG A 512 -0.51 25.24 -5.78
N LYS A 513 0.08 24.79 -6.88
CA LYS A 513 -0.12 25.36 -8.22
C LYS A 513 -1.41 24.84 -8.85
N TRP A 514 -1.55 23.52 -8.83
CA TRP A 514 -2.75 22.84 -9.33
C TRP A 514 -2.94 21.48 -8.66
N ARG A 515 -4.12 20.93 -8.82
CA ARG A 515 -4.53 19.60 -8.42
C ARG A 515 -5.48 19.03 -9.45
N GLY A 516 -5.21 17.85 -9.98
CA GLY A 516 -6.04 17.25 -11.04
C GLY A 516 -5.68 15.79 -11.27
N GLY A 517 -6.54 15.07 -12.01
CA GLY A 517 -6.36 13.65 -12.27
C GLY A 517 -6.50 12.77 -11.01
N ARG A 518 -7.23 11.67 -11.13
CA ARG A 518 -7.39 10.69 -10.04
C ARG A 518 -6.66 9.42 -10.41
N TYR A 519 -5.58 9.13 -9.69
CA TYR A 519 -4.69 7.99 -9.96
C TYR A 519 -4.55 7.05 -8.77
N GLY A 520 -5.38 7.23 -7.73
CA GLY A 520 -5.31 6.46 -6.49
C GLY A 520 -3.96 6.61 -5.80
N GLN A 521 -3.46 5.56 -5.17
CA GLN A 521 -2.11 5.52 -4.58
C GLN A 521 -1.09 4.96 -5.58
N GLY A 522 -1.07 5.51 -6.80
CA GLY A 522 -0.11 5.16 -7.83
C GLY A 522 1.30 5.69 -7.55
N GLN A 523 2.24 5.40 -8.44
CA GLN A 523 3.64 5.84 -8.33
C GLN A 523 4.03 6.70 -9.52
N VAL A 524 4.90 7.69 -9.30
CA VAL A 524 5.34 8.64 -10.31
C VAL A 524 6.83 8.48 -10.64
N LEU A 525 7.15 8.62 -11.93
CA LEU A 525 8.50 8.64 -12.48
C LEU A 525 8.62 9.82 -13.45
N LEU A 526 9.72 10.56 -13.40
CA LEU A 526 10.03 11.63 -14.33
C LEU A 526 10.79 11.09 -15.54
N LEU A 527 10.25 11.31 -16.73
CA LEU A 527 10.95 11.16 -18.01
C LEU A 527 11.64 12.50 -18.35
N GLU A 528 12.84 12.71 -17.78
CA GLU A 528 13.48 14.01 -17.67
C GLU A 528 13.69 14.67 -19.04
N ASN A 529 14.24 13.93 -20.02
CA ASN A 529 14.51 14.43 -21.36
C ASN A 529 13.24 14.72 -22.19
N SER A 530 12.09 14.19 -21.75
CA SER A 530 10.80 14.42 -22.38
C SER A 530 9.99 15.53 -21.70
N GLY A 531 10.36 15.96 -20.50
CA GLY A 531 9.55 16.85 -19.67
C GLY A 531 8.19 16.25 -19.31
N LEU A 532 8.14 14.92 -19.10
CA LEU A 532 6.90 14.18 -18.85
C LEU A 532 6.96 13.44 -17.51
N LEU A 533 5.82 13.36 -16.87
CA LEU A 533 5.59 12.50 -15.70
C LEU A 533 4.88 11.22 -16.15
N LEU A 534 5.46 10.07 -15.85
CA LEU A 534 4.83 8.77 -16.04
C LEU A 534 4.25 8.31 -14.71
N ILE A 535 2.95 8.10 -14.67
CA ILE A 535 2.23 7.61 -13.49
C ILE A 535 1.79 6.18 -13.74
N ALA A 536 2.23 5.24 -12.89
CA ALA A 536 1.59 3.95 -12.73
C ALA A 536 0.44 4.12 -11.74
N ALA A 537 -0.78 4.28 -12.24
CA ALA A 537 -1.97 4.51 -11.43
C ALA A 537 -2.40 3.26 -10.67
N GLU A 538 -3.06 3.44 -9.52
CA GLU A 538 -3.48 2.32 -8.65
C GLU A 538 -4.41 1.31 -9.35
N ASP A 539 -5.15 1.74 -10.35
CA ASP A 539 -6.04 0.90 -11.16
C ASP A 539 -5.32 0.11 -12.27
N GLY A 540 -3.99 0.26 -12.40
CA GLY A 540 -3.17 -0.43 -13.38
C GLY A 540 -2.98 0.31 -14.72
N ARG A 541 -3.55 1.52 -14.86
CA ARG A 541 -3.24 2.38 -16.01
C ARG A 541 -1.83 2.95 -15.90
N VAL A 542 -1.22 3.17 -17.05
CA VAL A 542 -0.03 4.02 -17.19
C VAL A 542 -0.46 5.30 -17.89
N VAL A 543 -0.10 6.43 -17.30
CA VAL A 543 -0.55 7.75 -17.71
C VAL A 543 0.67 8.66 -17.91
N LEU A 544 0.67 9.47 -18.96
CA LEU A 544 1.63 10.54 -19.17
C LEU A 544 1.00 11.90 -18.93
N LEU A 545 1.68 12.72 -18.11
CA LEU A 545 1.35 14.13 -17.93
C LEU A 545 2.54 15.00 -18.31
N ARG A 546 2.28 16.26 -18.69
CA ARG A 546 3.34 17.26 -18.78
C ARG A 546 3.85 17.63 -17.39
N ALA A 547 5.18 17.74 -17.26
CA ALA A 547 5.83 18.15 -16.01
C ALA A 547 5.87 19.69 -15.89
N GLU A 548 4.70 20.33 -15.83
CA GLU A 548 4.53 21.78 -15.86
C GLU A 548 3.80 22.28 -14.60
N GLY A 549 4.13 23.52 -14.18
CA GLY A 549 3.56 24.12 -12.96
C GLY A 549 2.26 24.89 -13.16
N ASN A 550 1.85 25.17 -14.39
CA ASN A 550 0.68 26.00 -14.70
C ASN A 550 -0.64 25.23 -14.65
N GLU A 551 -0.67 24.00 -15.17
CA GLU A 551 -1.88 23.18 -15.19
C GLU A 551 -1.57 21.68 -15.26
N SER A 552 -2.58 20.83 -14.98
CA SER A 552 -2.49 19.38 -15.11
C SER A 552 -2.92 18.95 -16.50
N VAL A 553 -1.97 18.57 -17.36
CA VAL A 553 -2.24 18.14 -18.74
C VAL A 553 -1.89 16.66 -18.89
N GLU A 554 -2.92 15.80 -18.91
CA GLU A 554 -2.78 14.40 -19.33
C GLU A 554 -2.66 14.34 -20.84
N VAL A 555 -1.56 13.79 -21.35
CA VAL A 555 -1.29 13.73 -22.79
C VAL A 555 -1.53 12.35 -23.40
N ALA A 556 -1.43 11.30 -22.60
CA ALA A 556 -1.66 9.93 -23.06
C ALA A 556 -1.92 8.98 -21.89
N SER A 557 -2.65 7.90 -22.13
CA SER A 557 -2.80 6.81 -21.17
C SER A 557 -3.16 5.48 -21.85
N PHE A 558 -2.87 4.37 -21.18
CA PHE A 558 -3.30 3.04 -21.57
C PHE A 558 -3.41 2.11 -20.35
N SER A 559 -4.20 1.02 -20.47
CA SER A 559 -4.31 0.00 -19.43
C SER A 559 -3.17 -0.99 -19.55
N ALA A 560 -2.20 -0.91 -18.62
CA ALA A 560 -1.02 -1.78 -18.61
C ALA A 560 -1.25 -3.06 -17.78
N LEU A 561 -1.81 -2.91 -16.60
CA LEU A 561 -2.06 -4.00 -15.65
C LEU A 561 -3.52 -4.01 -15.22
N THR A 562 -3.93 -5.10 -14.57
CA THR A 562 -5.26 -5.26 -13.99
C THR A 562 -5.18 -5.20 -12.48
N GLY A 563 -5.99 -4.36 -11.84
CA GLY A 563 -6.12 -4.29 -10.38
C GLY A 563 -5.07 -3.43 -9.68
N LYS A 564 -5.01 -3.58 -8.37
CA LYS A 564 -4.24 -2.72 -7.45
C LYS A 564 -2.74 -2.71 -7.78
N THR A 565 -2.21 -1.55 -8.16
CA THR A 565 -0.82 -1.35 -8.56
C THR A 565 -0.18 -0.27 -7.70
N TRP A 566 0.77 -0.67 -6.84
CA TRP A 566 1.52 0.22 -5.93
C TRP A 566 3.02 0.17 -6.16
N ASN A 567 3.48 -0.72 -7.05
CA ASN A 567 4.89 -0.88 -7.36
C ASN A 567 5.39 0.28 -8.22
N HIS A 568 6.62 0.75 -7.97
CA HIS A 568 7.23 1.77 -8.79
C HIS A 568 7.45 1.26 -10.23
N PRO A 569 7.10 2.06 -11.25
CA PRO A 569 7.44 1.75 -12.64
C PRO A 569 8.94 1.92 -12.87
N VAL A 570 9.47 1.19 -13.85
CA VAL A 570 10.87 1.26 -14.27
C VAL A 570 10.93 1.56 -15.75
N VAL A 571 11.72 2.56 -16.14
CA VAL A 571 11.93 2.90 -17.54
C VAL A 571 13.43 2.88 -17.84
N VAL A 572 13.84 1.97 -18.73
CA VAL A 572 15.21 1.83 -19.21
C VAL A 572 15.21 1.97 -20.75
N GLY A 573 15.83 3.02 -21.25
CA GLY A 573 15.74 3.37 -22.67
C GLY A 573 14.27 3.64 -23.03
N ASP A 574 13.76 2.91 -24.01
CA ASP A 574 12.37 2.95 -24.47
C ASP A 574 11.49 1.85 -23.84
N ARG A 575 12.02 1.08 -22.89
CA ARG A 575 11.31 -0.04 -22.25
C ARG A 575 10.74 0.35 -20.91
N LEU A 576 9.43 0.17 -20.76
CA LEU A 576 8.70 0.30 -19.50
C LEU A 576 8.46 -1.08 -18.91
N TYR A 577 8.85 -1.27 -17.66
CA TYR A 577 8.53 -2.45 -16.86
C TYR A 577 7.62 -2.05 -15.71
N VAL A 578 6.49 -2.73 -15.61
CA VAL A 578 5.48 -2.53 -14.56
C VAL A 578 5.06 -3.87 -13.96
N ARG A 579 4.72 -3.86 -12.69
CA ARG A 579 4.15 -5.02 -12.00
C ARG A 579 3.20 -4.59 -10.90
N ASN A 580 2.38 -5.55 -10.45
CA ASN A 580 1.63 -5.47 -9.21
C ASN A 580 1.71 -6.82 -8.46
N SER A 581 0.76 -7.11 -7.57
CA SER A 581 0.74 -8.37 -6.81
C SER A 581 0.26 -9.60 -7.61
N GLN A 582 -0.06 -9.45 -8.89
CA GLN A 582 -0.69 -10.50 -9.70
C GLN A 582 0.03 -10.74 -11.02
N GLU A 583 0.54 -9.69 -11.64
CA GLU A 583 1.11 -9.73 -12.97
C GLU A 583 2.25 -8.72 -13.15
N ALA A 584 3.12 -9.00 -14.09
CA ALA A 584 4.15 -8.09 -14.56
C ALA A 584 4.11 -8.00 -16.09
N ALA A 585 4.48 -6.84 -16.62
CA ALA A 585 4.49 -6.61 -18.06
C ALA A 585 5.64 -5.70 -18.47
N ALA A 586 6.10 -5.90 -19.71
CA ALA A 586 7.00 -4.99 -20.38
C ALA A 586 6.34 -4.40 -21.63
N TYR A 587 6.58 -3.11 -21.83
CA TYR A 587 6.09 -2.36 -22.98
C TYR A 587 7.26 -1.63 -23.64
N GLN A 588 7.24 -1.57 -24.97
CA GLN A 588 8.06 -0.64 -25.72
C GLN A 588 7.28 0.65 -25.92
N LEU A 589 7.79 1.74 -25.36
CA LEU A 589 7.23 3.08 -25.51
C LEU A 589 7.62 3.65 -26.89
N PRO A 590 6.69 4.32 -27.59
CA PRO A 590 7.03 4.97 -28.86
C PRO A 590 7.96 6.16 -28.62
N LEU A 591 8.96 6.30 -29.47
CA LEU A 591 9.90 7.40 -29.41
C LEU A 591 9.39 8.62 -30.19
N ALA A 592 9.70 9.81 -29.69
CA ALA A 592 9.47 11.04 -30.44
C ALA A 592 10.32 11.04 -31.73
N ALA A 593 9.76 11.57 -32.80
CA ALA A 593 10.53 11.76 -34.03
C ALA A 593 11.75 12.68 -33.74
N ALA A 594 12.90 12.31 -34.25
CA ALA A 594 14.06 13.18 -34.15
C ALA A 594 13.73 14.55 -34.80
N PRO A 595 14.08 15.69 -34.17
CA PRO A 595 13.90 16.98 -34.82
C PRO A 595 14.59 16.94 -36.18
N PRO A 596 14.00 17.54 -37.23
CA PRO A 596 14.64 17.58 -38.53
C PRO A 596 16.03 18.21 -38.37
N ALA A 597 17.03 17.53 -38.93
CA ALA A 597 18.40 18.05 -38.91
C ALA A 597 18.38 19.48 -39.46
N VAL A 598 18.75 20.45 -38.64
CA VAL A 598 18.95 21.83 -39.11
C VAL A 598 20.04 21.76 -40.14
N ALA A 599 19.68 21.87 -41.42
CA ALA A 599 20.66 21.99 -42.49
C ALA A 599 21.56 23.18 -42.17
N LYS A 600 22.86 22.92 -41.95
CA LYS A 600 23.87 23.93 -41.71
C LYS A 600 24.21 24.64 -43.04
#